data_dc91abbd6b0982051ce67258075aa5a8
#
_entry.id   dc91abbd6b0982051ce67258075aa5a8
#
_cell.length_a   1.000
_cell.length_b   1.000
_cell.length_c   1.000
_cell.angle_alpha   90.00
_cell.angle_beta   90.00
_cell.angle_gamma   90.00
#
_symmetry.space_group_name_H-M   'P 1'
#
loop_
_entity.id
_entity.type
_entity.pdbx_description
1 polymer ?
#
loop_
_entity_poly.entity_id
_entity_poly.type
_entity_poly.pdbx_seq_one_letter_code
_entity_poly.pdbx_strand_id
1 'polypeptide(L)'
;IMTYKSNIDKDNDGIDDQTDILNNARDYIKTKPKYKSKYYTTGYPNDEYGVCTDVVAFALKDAGYDLMELVNEDIEANKDLYNIDNIDKKIDFRRVQNLKTYLDNNAMSLTTDINKIDKWQGGDIIVFKKHIGIVSDNRNKKRNIFYYSSCQSLSKIL
;
A
#
# COMPACT_ATOMS: atom_id res chain seq x y z
N ILE A 1 -1.77 7.78 23.11
CA ILE A 1 -1.09 7.57 21.80
C ILE A 1 -1.52 8.71 20.90
N MET A 2 -0.58 9.57 20.52
CA MET A 2 -0.88 10.61 19.53
C MET A 2 -1.12 9.94 18.19
N THR A 3 -2.34 10.03 17.69
CA THR A 3 -2.69 9.55 16.36
C THR A 3 -2.44 10.72 15.39
N TYR A 4 -1.49 10.55 14.48
CA TYR A 4 -1.31 11.49 13.40
C TYR A 4 -2.51 11.41 12.46
N LYS A 5 -3.09 12.55 12.14
CA LYS A 5 -4.06 12.67 11.07
C LYS A 5 -3.43 13.47 9.94
N SER A 6 -3.60 13.04 8.72
CA SER A 6 -3.20 13.81 7.55
C SER A 6 -4.01 15.12 7.52
N ASN A 7 -3.36 16.20 7.09
CA ASN A 7 -4.07 17.46 6.78
C ASN A 7 -4.54 17.46 5.31
N ILE A 8 -4.35 16.35 4.60
CA ILE A 8 -4.66 16.20 3.19
C ILE A 8 -5.86 15.27 3.05
N ASP A 9 -6.79 15.69 2.23
CA ASP A 9 -7.96 14.97 1.76
C ASP A 9 -7.95 15.12 0.23
N LYS A 10 -7.30 14.18 -0.43
CA LYS A 10 -6.96 14.28 -1.86
C LYS A 10 -8.18 14.18 -2.76
N ASP A 11 -9.16 13.37 -2.41
CA ASP A 11 -10.37 13.16 -3.19
C ASP A 11 -11.53 14.08 -2.75
N ASN A 12 -11.33 14.87 -1.67
CA ASN A 12 -12.29 15.83 -1.13
C ASN A 12 -13.60 15.21 -0.65
N ASP A 13 -13.53 14.03 -0.05
CA ASP A 13 -14.70 13.33 0.49
C ASP A 13 -15.01 13.69 1.96
N GLY A 14 -14.14 14.45 2.60
CA GLY A 14 -14.25 14.87 4.01
C GLY A 14 -13.53 13.95 4.99
N ILE A 15 -12.82 12.94 4.50
CA ILE A 15 -12.01 12.01 5.28
C ILE A 15 -10.53 12.28 4.97
N ASP A 16 -9.68 12.36 5.99
CA ASP A 16 -8.25 12.56 5.76
C ASP A 16 -7.61 11.32 5.12
N ASP A 17 -6.60 11.51 4.28
CA ASP A 17 -5.96 10.44 3.50
C ASP A 17 -5.47 9.27 4.36
N GLN A 18 -4.93 9.52 5.56
CA GLN A 18 -4.46 8.46 6.46
C GLN A 18 -5.59 7.52 6.89
N THR A 19 -6.73 8.10 7.25
CA THR A 19 -7.93 7.35 7.64
C THR A 19 -8.56 6.65 6.44
N ASP A 20 -8.59 7.34 5.31
CA ASP A 20 -9.19 6.82 4.08
C ASP A 20 -8.42 5.62 3.54
N ILE A 21 -7.10 5.69 3.46
CA ILE A 21 -6.25 4.56 3.05
C ILE A 21 -6.49 3.33 3.93
N LEU A 22 -6.59 3.52 5.24
CA LEU A 22 -6.90 2.43 6.17
C LEU A 22 -8.27 1.80 5.89
N ASN A 23 -9.30 2.62 5.75
CA ASN A 23 -10.66 2.17 5.48
C ASN A 23 -10.76 1.45 4.12
N ASN A 24 -10.12 1.99 3.10
CA ASN A 24 -10.09 1.42 1.75
C ASN A 24 -9.39 0.06 1.72
N ALA A 25 -8.27 -0.10 2.45
CA ALA A 25 -7.61 -1.39 2.58
C ALA A 25 -8.53 -2.44 3.22
N ARG A 26 -9.25 -2.07 4.26
CA ARG A 26 -10.24 -2.94 4.92
C ARG A 26 -11.37 -3.34 3.97
N ASP A 27 -11.88 -2.39 3.22
CA ASP A 27 -12.98 -2.65 2.28
C ASP A 27 -12.54 -3.58 1.16
N TYR A 28 -11.33 -3.39 0.63
CA TYR A 28 -10.78 -4.32 -0.35
C TYR A 28 -10.63 -5.74 0.21
N ILE A 29 -10.09 -5.90 1.41
CA ILE A 29 -9.92 -7.22 2.07
C ILE A 29 -11.27 -7.90 2.33
N LYS A 30 -12.34 -7.14 2.65
CA LYS A 30 -13.70 -7.69 2.81
C LYS A 30 -14.24 -8.36 1.55
N THR A 31 -13.75 -7.97 0.37
CA THR A 31 -14.13 -8.63 -0.89
C THR A 31 -13.53 -10.02 -1.03
N LYS A 32 -12.63 -10.42 -0.13
CA LYS A 32 -11.96 -11.72 -0.07
C LYS A 32 -11.29 -12.11 -1.40
N PRO A 33 -10.42 -11.26 -1.96
CA PRO A 33 -9.76 -11.58 -3.21
C PRO A 33 -8.92 -12.85 -3.05
N LYS A 34 -8.94 -13.70 -4.07
CA LYS A 34 -8.14 -14.93 -4.10
C LYS A 34 -6.71 -14.59 -4.54
N TYR A 35 -5.72 -15.18 -3.90
CA TYR A 35 -4.34 -14.95 -4.29
C TYR A 35 -4.01 -15.60 -5.65
N LYS A 36 -3.67 -14.76 -6.61
CA LYS A 36 -3.13 -15.21 -7.90
C LYS A 36 -2.40 -14.06 -8.59
N SER A 37 -1.15 -14.31 -8.96
CA SER A 37 -0.41 -13.38 -9.78
C SER A 37 -0.85 -13.52 -11.25
N LYS A 38 -1.42 -12.45 -11.80
CA LYS A 38 -1.89 -12.36 -13.18
C LYS A 38 -1.51 -11.01 -13.77
N TYR A 39 -1.27 -10.98 -15.07
CA TYR A 39 -1.20 -9.75 -15.83
C TYR A 39 -2.62 -9.27 -16.18
N TYR A 40 -2.86 -7.97 -16.04
CA TYR A 40 -4.12 -7.34 -16.42
C TYR A 40 -3.85 -6.24 -17.46
N THR A 41 -4.52 -6.32 -18.60
CA THR A 41 -4.41 -5.30 -19.66
C THR A 41 -4.94 -3.93 -19.21
N THR A 42 -5.78 -3.92 -18.18
CA THR A 42 -6.28 -2.72 -17.50
C THR A 42 -5.33 -2.18 -16.44
N GLY A 43 -4.25 -2.91 -16.10
CA GLY A 43 -3.36 -2.62 -14.99
C GLY A 43 -3.92 -3.14 -13.66
N TYR A 44 -4.95 -2.52 -13.14
CA TYR A 44 -5.64 -2.98 -11.93
C TYR A 44 -6.40 -4.29 -12.16
N PRO A 45 -6.38 -5.23 -11.19
CA PRO A 45 -7.24 -6.41 -11.22
C PRO A 45 -8.73 -6.05 -11.37
N ASN A 46 -9.42 -6.79 -12.20
CA ASN A 46 -10.85 -6.61 -12.47
C ASN A 46 -11.65 -7.91 -12.33
N ASP A 47 -11.14 -8.85 -11.55
CA ASP A 47 -11.74 -10.14 -11.24
C ASP A 47 -11.60 -10.48 -9.75
N GLU A 48 -11.80 -11.74 -9.36
CA GLU A 48 -11.71 -12.18 -7.98
C GLU A 48 -10.26 -12.38 -7.45
N TYR A 49 -9.25 -12.10 -8.26
CA TYR A 49 -7.84 -12.33 -7.87
C TYR A 49 -7.10 -11.04 -7.54
N GLY A 50 -6.08 -11.16 -6.72
CA GLY A 50 -5.17 -10.08 -6.36
C GLY A 50 -3.90 -10.57 -5.68
N VAL A 51 -2.97 -9.64 -5.49
CA VAL A 51 -1.71 -9.87 -4.76
C VAL A 51 -1.49 -8.75 -3.74
N CYS A 52 -0.41 -8.84 -2.93
CA CYS A 52 -0.16 -7.88 -1.84
C CYS A 52 -0.11 -6.41 -2.30
N THR A 53 0.47 -6.14 -3.44
CA THR A 53 0.55 -4.78 -4.00
C THR A 53 -0.82 -4.22 -4.38
N ASP A 54 -1.78 -5.08 -4.70
CA ASP A 54 -3.13 -4.64 -5.08
C ASP A 54 -3.91 -4.08 -3.88
N VAL A 55 -3.66 -4.58 -2.67
CA VAL A 55 -4.22 -4.00 -1.43
C VAL A 55 -3.81 -2.54 -1.29
N VAL A 56 -2.53 -2.25 -1.47
CA VAL A 56 -1.98 -0.90 -1.40
C VAL A 56 -2.47 -0.06 -2.56
N ALA A 57 -2.45 -0.59 -3.78
CA ALA A 57 -2.85 0.14 -4.98
C ALA A 57 -4.33 0.55 -4.93
N PHE A 58 -5.24 -0.33 -4.54
CA PHE A 58 -6.65 0.00 -4.39
C PHE A 58 -6.91 0.94 -3.22
N ALA A 59 -6.22 0.75 -2.08
CA ALA A 59 -6.37 1.65 -0.94
C ALA A 59 -5.99 3.09 -1.29
N LEU A 60 -4.89 3.27 -2.02
CA LEU A 60 -4.47 4.60 -2.47
C LEU A 60 -5.36 5.15 -3.59
N LYS A 61 -5.78 4.31 -4.53
CA LYS A 61 -6.64 4.74 -5.64
C LYS A 61 -7.95 5.32 -5.14
N ASP A 62 -8.59 4.65 -4.19
CA ASP A 62 -9.86 5.08 -3.62
C ASP A 62 -9.70 6.31 -2.71
N ALA A 63 -8.48 6.64 -2.31
CA ALA A 63 -8.12 7.89 -1.62
C ALA A 63 -7.64 9.02 -2.58
N GLY A 64 -7.72 8.81 -3.89
CA GLY A 64 -7.37 9.81 -4.90
C GLY A 64 -5.94 9.70 -5.47
N TYR A 65 -5.22 8.62 -5.21
CA TYR A 65 -3.86 8.38 -5.71
C TYR A 65 -3.81 7.18 -6.65
N ASP A 66 -3.72 7.42 -7.94
CA ASP A 66 -3.57 6.35 -8.94
C ASP A 66 -2.11 5.93 -9.06
N LEU A 67 -1.72 4.86 -8.35
CA LEU A 67 -0.35 4.37 -8.37
C LEU A 67 0.11 3.90 -9.74
N MET A 68 -0.78 3.42 -10.61
CA MET A 68 -0.40 3.04 -11.97
C MET A 68 0.16 4.23 -12.74
N GLU A 69 -0.48 5.40 -12.62
CA GLU A 69 -0.02 6.64 -13.25
C GLU A 69 1.22 7.19 -12.53
N LEU A 70 1.14 7.35 -11.21
CA LEU A 70 2.19 7.99 -10.40
C LEU A 70 3.53 7.22 -10.45
N VAL A 71 3.49 5.90 -10.38
CA VAL A 71 4.69 5.06 -10.48
C VAL A 71 5.28 5.12 -11.88
N ASN A 72 4.44 5.08 -12.92
CA ASN A 72 4.90 5.20 -14.30
C ASN A 72 5.59 6.54 -14.56
N GLU A 73 5.01 7.64 -14.10
CA GLU A 73 5.60 8.99 -14.22
C GLU A 73 6.97 9.05 -13.51
N ASP A 74 7.08 8.50 -12.31
CA ASP A 74 8.35 8.48 -11.57
C ASP A 74 9.40 7.59 -12.24
N ILE A 75 9.02 6.44 -12.78
CA ILE A 75 9.91 5.56 -13.55
C ILE A 75 10.43 6.26 -14.80
N GLU A 76 9.58 6.93 -15.56
CA GLU A 76 9.97 7.64 -16.77
C GLU A 76 10.93 8.80 -16.46
N ALA A 77 10.72 9.49 -15.35
CA ALA A 77 11.58 10.60 -14.92
C ALA A 77 12.90 10.13 -14.30
N ASN A 78 12.92 8.97 -13.65
CA ASN A 78 14.03 8.50 -12.80
C ASN A 78 14.36 7.01 -13.05
N LYS A 79 14.36 6.56 -14.30
CA LYS A 79 14.52 5.14 -14.65
C LYS A 79 15.73 4.48 -13.99
N ASP A 80 16.83 5.20 -13.82
CA ASP A 80 18.06 4.68 -13.23
C ASP A 80 17.92 4.25 -11.76
N LEU A 81 16.89 4.73 -11.07
CA LEU A 81 16.58 4.33 -9.69
C LEU A 81 15.82 2.99 -9.62
N TYR A 82 15.29 2.54 -10.75
CA TYR A 82 14.48 1.32 -10.85
C TYR A 82 15.25 0.22 -11.57
N ASN A 83 15.15 -1.00 -11.06
CA ASN A 83 15.74 -2.17 -11.72
C ASN A 83 14.76 -2.74 -12.75
N ILE A 84 14.61 -2.03 -13.87
CA ILE A 84 13.64 -2.33 -14.93
C ILE A 84 14.34 -2.28 -16.29
N ASP A 85 14.27 -3.38 -17.03
CA ASP A 85 14.77 -3.42 -18.42
C ASP A 85 13.78 -2.75 -19.38
N ASN A 86 12.51 -3.13 -19.29
CA ASN A 86 11.44 -2.60 -20.11
C ASN A 86 10.33 -2.04 -19.21
N ILE A 87 9.93 -0.80 -19.48
CA ILE A 87 8.83 -0.16 -18.75
C ILE A 87 7.50 -0.75 -19.22
N ASP A 88 6.69 -1.22 -18.26
CA ASP A 88 5.32 -1.63 -18.49
C ASP A 88 4.41 -1.04 -17.40
N LYS A 89 3.77 0.07 -17.73
CA LYS A 89 2.87 0.82 -16.85
C LYS A 89 1.84 -0.06 -16.15
N LYS A 90 1.38 -1.13 -16.82
CA LYS A 90 0.28 -1.98 -16.32
C LYS A 90 0.71 -3.02 -15.31
N ILE A 91 2.02 -3.25 -15.15
CA ILE A 91 2.55 -4.21 -14.19
C ILE A 91 3.56 -3.57 -13.21
N ASP A 92 4.24 -2.50 -13.59
CA ASP A 92 5.34 -1.94 -12.79
C ASP A 92 4.89 -1.47 -11.41
N PHE A 93 3.71 -0.82 -11.30
CA PHE A 93 3.13 -0.42 -10.01
C PHE A 93 2.67 -1.58 -9.12
N ARG A 94 2.63 -2.80 -9.66
CA ARG A 94 2.26 -4.02 -8.95
C ARG A 94 3.46 -4.87 -8.50
N ARG A 95 4.67 -4.30 -8.58
CA ARG A 95 5.91 -4.94 -8.12
C ARG A 95 6.39 -4.29 -6.83
N VAL A 96 6.64 -5.10 -5.79
CA VAL A 96 7.05 -4.60 -4.46
C VAL A 96 8.30 -3.73 -4.54
N GLN A 97 9.31 -4.13 -5.31
CA GLN A 97 10.55 -3.36 -5.45
C GLN A 97 10.33 -1.99 -6.08
N ASN A 98 9.46 -1.90 -7.09
CA ASN A 98 9.14 -0.63 -7.72
C ASN A 98 8.34 0.28 -6.79
N LEU A 99 7.37 -0.27 -6.06
CA LEU A 99 6.63 0.49 -5.04
C LEU A 99 7.55 0.97 -3.93
N LYS A 100 8.51 0.14 -3.49
CA LYS A 100 9.50 0.57 -2.50
C LYS A 100 10.29 1.78 -2.99
N THR A 101 10.83 1.71 -4.21
CA THR A 101 11.59 2.82 -4.80
C THR A 101 10.72 4.07 -4.94
N TYR A 102 9.49 3.92 -5.43
CA TYR A 102 8.54 5.02 -5.54
C TYR A 102 8.27 5.68 -4.19
N LEU A 103 7.99 4.89 -3.15
CA LEU A 103 7.69 5.40 -1.81
C LEU A 103 8.93 6.04 -1.16
N ASP A 104 10.11 5.47 -1.34
CA ASP A 104 11.36 6.08 -0.86
C ASP A 104 11.58 7.48 -1.44
N ASN A 105 11.15 7.71 -2.69
CA ASN A 105 11.29 9.00 -3.38
C ASN A 105 10.17 10.00 -3.08
N ASN A 106 8.96 9.52 -2.76
CA ASN A 106 7.75 10.34 -2.77
C ASN A 106 6.97 10.36 -1.46
N ALA A 107 7.26 9.44 -0.52
CA ALA A 107 6.58 9.36 0.75
C ALA A 107 7.49 9.73 1.92
N MET A 108 6.88 10.09 3.05
CA MET A 108 7.59 10.34 4.29
C MET A 108 8.10 9.01 4.89
N SER A 109 9.41 8.91 5.11
CA SER A 109 9.99 7.77 5.83
C SER A 109 9.66 7.84 7.32
N LEU A 110 9.14 6.71 7.83
CA LEU A 110 8.83 6.51 9.24
C LEU A 110 9.81 5.50 9.87
N THR A 111 9.55 5.11 11.11
CA THR A 111 10.38 4.11 11.78
C THR A 111 10.26 2.73 11.13
N THR A 112 11.37 1.99 11.06
CA THR A 112 11.39 0.56 10.72
C THR A 112 11.48 -0.33 11.96
N ASP A 113 11.59 0.26 13.15
CA ASP A 113 11.71 -0.47 14.42
C ASP A 113 10.33 -0.92 14.91
N ILE A 114 10.06 -2.21 14.79
CA ILE A 114 8.78 -2.82 15.21
C ILE A 114 8.53 -2.76 16.72
N ASN A 115 9.57 -2.52 17.53
CA ASN A 115 9.43 -2.38 18.97
C ASN A 115 8.92 -1.00 19.39
N LYS A 116 9.03 -0.01 18.51
CA LYS A 116 8.45 1.33 18.72
C LYS A 116 6.96 1.34 18.36
N ILE A 117 6.17 0.56 19.08
CA ILE A 117 4.76 0.29 18.78
C ILE A 117 3.92 1.58 18.68
N ASP A 118 4.25 2.58 19.47
CA ASP A 118 3.59 3.89 19.50
C ASP A 118 3.86 4.76 18.26
N LYS A 119 4.85 4.39 17.45
CA LYS A 119 5.19 5.08 16.18
C LYS A 119 4.48 4.49 14.96
N TRP A 120 3.82 3.35 15.12
CA TRP A 120 3.06 2.71 14.06
C TRP A 120 1.58 3.05 14.19
N GLN A 121 0.96 3.47 13.09
CA GLN A 121 -0.47 3.80 13.09
C GLN A 121 -1.19 3.18 11.89
N GLY A 122 -2.51 2.99 12.03
CA GLY A 122 -3.35 2.53 10.94
C GLY A 122 -3.26 3.46 9.72
N GLY A 123 -3.13 2.86 8.53
CA GLY A 123 -2.95 3.59 7.29
C GLY A 123 -1.48 3.77 6.85
N ASP A 124 -0.51 3.50 7.74
CA ASP A 124 0.91 3.47 7.33
C ASP A 124 1.14 2.35 6.32
N ILE A 125 2.05 2.58 5.38
CA ILE A 125 2.49 1.55 4.42
C ILE A 125 3.72 0.86 5.01
N ILE A 126 3.68 -0.47 5.09
CA ILE A 126 4.81 -1.28 5.51
C ILE A 126 5.36 -2.08 4.32
N VAL A 127 6.66 -1.98 4.10
CA VAL A 127 7.35 -2.64 3.00
C VAL A 127 8.39 -3.62 3.54
N PHE A 128 8.30 -4.87 3.11
CA PHE A 128 9.29 -5.91 3.32
C PHE A 128 10.05 -6.19 2.02
N LYS A 129 11.05 -7.05 2.06
CA LYS A 129 11.86 -7.38 0.87
C LYS A 129 11.01 -7.88 -0.32
N LYS A 130 9.97 -8.68 -0.04
CA LYS A 130 9.10 -9.30 -1.06
C LYS A 130 7.62 -9.11 -0.78
N HIS A 131 7.25 -8.21 0.13
CA HIS A 131 5.89 -8.07 0.58
C HIS A 131 5.59 -6.61 0.95
N ILE A 132 4.32 -6.22 0.86
CA ILE A 132 3.87 -4.87 1.20
C ILE A 132 2.46 -4.94 1.80
N GLY A 133 2.11 -4.00 2.64
CA GLY A 133 0.76 -3.92 3.20
C GLY A 133 0.45 -2.57 3.83
N ILE A 134 -0.76 -2.46 4.33
CA ILE A 134 -1.27 -1.30 5.08
C ILE A 134 -1.39 -1.68 6.55
N VAL A 135 -0.76 -0.92 7.42
CA VAL A 135 -0.81 -1.13 8.87
C VAL A 135 -2.24 -0.94 9.36
N SER A 136 -2.71 -1.86 10.20
CA SER A 136 -4.02 -1.79 10.87
C SER A 136 -3.93 -0.97 12.15
N ASP A 137 -5.04 -0.36 12.56
CA ASP A 137 -5.19 0.23 13.90
C ASP A 137 -5.54 -0.80 14.98
N ASN A 138 -5.78 -2.06 14.60
CA ASN A 138 -5.99 -3.15 15.54
C ASN A 138 -4.67 -3.59 16.20
N ARG A 139 -4.75 -3.90 17.49
CA ARG A 139 -3.66 -4.45 18.30
C ARG A 139 -4.19 -5.60 19.14
N ASN A 140 -3.39 -6.63 19.36
CA ASN A 140 -3.74 -7.66 20.33
C ASN A 140 -3.43 -7.20 21.78
N LYS A 141 -3.73 -8.06 22.78
CA LYS A 141 -3.43 -7.77 24.19
C LYS A 141 -1.95 -7.50 24.48
N LYS A 142 -1.04 -8.03 23.64
CA LYS A 142 0.40 -7.79 23.70
C LYS A 142 0.82 -6.57 22.86
N ARG A 143 -0.15 -5.81 22.31
CA ARG A 143 0.06 -4.63 21.47
C ARG A 143 0.81 -4.90 20.15
N ASN A 144 0.81 -6.13 19.67
CA ASN A 144 1.41 -6.45 18.38
C ASN A 144 0.75 -5.67 17.25
N ILE A 145 1.57 -5.27 16.28
CA ILE A 145 1.15 -4.56 15.09
C ILE A 145 0.66 -5.57 14.05
N PHE A 146 -0.47 -5.27 13.42
CA PHE A 146 -1.02 -6.03 12.31
C PHE A 146 -1.04 -5.18 11.04
N TYR A 147 -1.05 -5.84 9.89
CA TYR A 147 -1.18 -5.17 8.61
C TYR A 147 -2.08 -5.97 7.65
N TYR A 148 -2.74 -5.25 6.75
CA TYR A 148 -3.51 -5.82 5.65
C TYR A 148 -2.58 -6.06 4.47
N SER A 149 -2.55 -7.29 3.97
CA SER A 149 -1.70 -7.67 2.86
C SER A 149 -2.23 -8.92 2.21
N SER A 150 -2.27 -8.98 0.89
CA SER A 150 -2.83 -10.08 0.12
C SER A 150 -4.20 -10.60 0.61
N CYS A 151 -4.74 -11.54 -0.09
CA CYS A 151 -6.11 -12.05 0.01
C CYS A 151 -6.52 -12.70 1.34
N GLN A 152 -5.70 -12.64 2.35
CA GLN A 152 -6.00 -13.22 3.65
C GLN A 152 -5.84 -12.17 4.74
N SER A 153 -6.80 -12.16 5.65
CA SER A 153 -6.85 -11.49 6.94
C SER A 153 -5.55 -10.83 7.46
N LEU A 154 -5.69 -9.93 8.39
CA LEU A 154 -4.64 -9.32 9.20
C LEU A 154 -3.45 -10.24 9.44
N SER A 155 -2.29 -9.89 8.89
CA SER A 155 -1.02 -10.52 9.19
C SER A 155 -0.33 -9.81 10.34
N LYS A 156 0.32 -10.57 11.21
CA LYS A 156 1.11 -10.03 12.31
C LYS A 156 2.51 -9.66 11.81
N ILE A 157 3.01 -8.51 12.25
CA ILE A 157 4.43 -8.18 12.09
C ILE A 157 5.20 -8.98 13.15
N LEU A 158 6.09 -9.83 12.69
CA LEU A 158 6.96 -10.65 13.53
C LEU A 158 8.26 -9.89 13.84
#